data_7e637c148c684fddd9d11cd9da981d2b
#
_entry.id   7e637c148c684fddd9d11cd9da981d2b
#
_cell.length_a   1.000
_cell.length_b   1.000
_cell.length_c   1.000
_cell.angle_alpha   90.00
_cell.angle_beta   90.00
_cell.angle_gamma   90.00
#
_symmetry.space_group_name_H-M   'P 1'
#
loop_
_entity.id
_entity.type
_entity.pdbx_description
1 polymer ?
#
loop_
_entity_poly.entity_id
_entity_poly.type
_entity_poly.pdbx_seq_one_letter_code
_entity_poly.pdbx_strand_id
1 'polypeptide(L)'
;DVIARDAAGESDINNEEIALFIQDKWQVTPRITLDYGLRWEAQFMPETVDPKTTVYASLLNDLRFPSDGTIPDQVKQFQPRFGMAWDATGDGKTLVRASAGVYYARQNMLSQVGSVTTNGIQQKSDFRNTAFTAFANMPTWPNLLPPSVTAPGTFPLFTGVRVFDRAYKNPRIYTFNV
;
A
#
# COMPACT_ATOMS: atom_id res chain seq x y z
N ASP A 1 18.30 7.42 12.27
CA ASP A 1 18.30 6.88 10.91
C ASP A 1 19.55 7.36 10.19
N VAL A 2 20.29 6.44 9.61
CA VAL A 2 21.42 6.76 8.74
C VAL A 2 21.03 6.36 7.33
N ILE A 3 20.97 7.35 6.46
CA ILE A 3 20.72 7.14 5.04
C ILE A 3 22.06 7.17 4.31
N ALA A 4 22.39 6.11 3.59
CA ALA A 4 23.56 6.11 2.73
C ALA A 4 23.40 7.17 1.63
N ARG A 5 24.46 7.91 1.33
CA ARG A 5 24.47 8.98 0.31
C ARG A 5 24.95 8.47 -1.05
N ASP A 6 24.71 7.25 -1.33
CA ASP A 6 24.98 6.66 -2.63
C ASP A 6 23.65 6.44 -3.39
N ALA A 7 23.72 5.74 -4.51
CA ALA A 7 22.56 5.38 -5.30
C ALA A 7 21.47 4.62 -4.51
N ALA A 8 21.79 4.08 -3.33
CA ALA A 8 20.83 3.42 -2.46
C ALA A 8 19.83 4.39 -1.79
N GLY A 9 20.13 5.70 -1.77
CA GLY A 9 19.21 6.73 -1.27
C GLY A 9 18.18 7.18 -2.31
N GLU A 10 18.33 6.78 -3.57
CA GLU A 10 17.43 7.10 -4.66
C GLU A 10 16.59 5.86 -5.02
N SER A 11 15.29 6.03 -5.08
CA SER A 11 14.37 4.96 -5.47
C SER A 11 13.34 5.51 -6.44
N ASP A 12 13.27 4.92 -7.62
CA ASP A 12 12.22 5.18 -8.59
C ASP A 12 11.09 4.17 -8.36
N ILE A 13 9.88 4.68 -8.07
CA ILE A 13 8.73 3.86 -7.72
C ILE A 13 7.63 4.13 -8.73
N ASN A 14 7.41 3.18 -9.62
CA ASN A 14 6.39 3.26 -10.65
C ASN A 14 5.23 2.33 -10.33
N ASN A 15 4.01 2.88 -10.33
CA ASN A 15 2.77 2.12 -10.27
C ASN A 15 2.07 2.20 -11.60
N GLU A 16 1.70 1.07 -12.14
CA GLU A 16 0.86 1.01 -13.33
C GLU A 16 -0.59 0.72 -12.93
N GLU A 17 -1.52 1.46 -13.50
CA GLU A 17 -2.94 1.32 -13.19
C GLU A 17 -3.75 1.26 -14.47
N ILE A 18 -4.60 0.25 -14.54
CA ILE A 18 -5.53 0.05 -15.66
C ILE A 18 -6.93 0.00 -15.10
N ALA A 19 -7.86 0.72 -15.75
CA ALA A 19 -9.27 0.68 -15.40
C ALA A 19 -10.12 0.56 -16.65
N LEU A 20 -11.09 -0.33 -16.58
CA LEU A 20 -12.14 -0.50 -17.59
C LEU A 20 -13.49 -0.36 -16.90
N PHE A 21 -14.45 0.23 -17.58
CA PHE A 21 -15.81 0.35 -17.06
C PHE A 21 -16.84 0.22 -18.17
N ILE A 22 -18.01 -0.27 -17.78
CA ILE A 22 -19.23 -0.27 -18.55
C ILE A 22 -20.35 0.24 -17.67
N GLN A 23 -21.16 1.13 -18.17
CA GLN A 23 -22.27 1.73 -17.44
C GLN A 23 -23.41 2.01 -18.41
N ASP A 24 -24.64 1.81 -17.92
CA ASP A 24 -25.84 2.14 -18.66
C ASP A 24 -26.85 2.84 -17.75
N LYS A 25 -27.71 3.61 -18.37
CA LYS A 25 -28.81 4.32 -17.74
C LYS A 25 -30.09 3.97 -18.46
N TRP A 26 -30.96 3.26 -17.77
CA TRP A 26 -32.20 2.75 -18.33
C TRP A 26 -33.42 3.43 -17.69
N GLN A 27 -34.22 4.10 -18.51
CA GLN A 27 -35.52 4.60 -18.11
C GLN A 27 -36.56 3.47 -18.27
N VAL A 28 -36.81 2.73 -17.19
CA VAL A 28 -37.71 1.58 -17.17
C VAL A 28 -39.16 2.02 -17.37
N THR A 29 -39.54 3.13 -16.79
CA THR A 29 -40.84 3.79 -16.93
C THR A 29 -40.63 5.32 -16.96
N PRO A 30 -41.65 6.12 -17.32
CA PRO A 30 -41.55 7.58 -17.24
C PRO A 30 -41.20 8.11 -15.83
N ARG A 31 -41.36 7.27 -14.80
CA ARG A 31 -41.15 7.62 -13.39
C ARG A 31 -39.95 6.95 -12.74
N ILE A 32 -39.38 5.91 -13.38
CA ILE A 32 -38.30 5.12 -12.80
C ILE A 32 -37.11 5.10 -13.77
N THR A 33 -36.00 5.56 -13.27
CA THR A 33 -34.71 5.47 -13.96
C THR A 33 -33.75 4.62 -13.12
N LEU A 34 -33.10 3.67 -13.74
CA LEU A 34 -32.04 2.87 -13.18
C LEU A 34 -30.72 3.29 -13.79
N ASP A 35 -29.69 3.30 -12.96
CA ASP A 35 -28.29 3.54 -13.34
C ASP A 35 -27.48 2.35 -12.81
N TYR A 36 -26.81 1.63 -13.68
CA TYR A 36 -26.05 0.46 -13.28
C TYR A 36 -24.78 0.35 -14.10
N GLY A 37 -23.76 -0.18 -13.45
CA GLY A 37 -22.47 -0.33 -14.12
C GLY A 37 -21.51 -1.23 -13.35
N LEU A 38 -20.47 -1.58 -14.03
CA LEU A 38 -19.35 -2.34 -13.51
C LEU A 38 -18.05 -1.64 -13.90
N ARG A 39 -17.19 -1.42 -12.92
CA ARG A 39 -15.82 -0.97 -13.14
C ARG A 39 -14.88 -2.07 -12.67
N TRP A 40 -13.87 -2.36 -13.45
CA TRP A 40 -12.75 -3.20 -13.08
C TRP A 40 -11.49 -2.36 -13.05
N GLU A 41 -10.68 -2.56 -12.02
CA GLU A 41 -9.39 -1.90 -11.87
C GLU A 41 -8.31 -2.94 -11.57
N ALA A 42 -7.14 -2.68 -12.11
CA ALA A 42 -5.91 -3.38 -11.77
C ALA A 42 -4.85 -2.35 -11.39
N GLN A 43 -4.17 -2.61 -10.28
CA GLN A 43 -3.02 -1.85 -9.84
C GLN A 43 -1.83 -2.79 -9.76
N PHE A 44 -0.82 -2.53 -10.60
CA PHE A 44 0.45 -3.26 -10.59
C PHE A 44 1.43 -2.51 -9.69
N MET A 45 1.99 -3.24 -8.75
CA MET A 45 2.82 -2.66 -7.72
C MET A 45 4.28 -2.58 -8.17
N PRO A 46 5.07 -1.66 -7.59
CA PRO A 46 6.48 -1.54 -7.93
C PRO A 46 7.25 -2.80 -7.53
N GLU A 47 8.25 -3.11 -8.32
CA GLU A 47 9.18 -4.18 -7.99
C GLU A 47 9.99 -3.81 -6.74
N THR A 48 10.20 -4.78 -5.89
CA THR A 48 11.13 -4.69 -4.76
C THR A 48 12.48 -5.25 -5.17
N VAL A 49 13.53 -5.03 -4.36
CA VAL A 49 14.79 -5.74 -4.55
C VAL A 49 14.59 -7.25 -4.37
N ASP A 50 15.44 -8.08 -4.99
CA ASP A 50 15.32 -9.54 -4.83
C ASP A 50 15.27 -9.91 -3.33
N PRO A 51 14.14 -10.47 -2.84
CA PRO A 51 13.96 -10.79 -1.43
C PRO A 51 15.05 -11.70 -0.86
N LYS A 52 15.67 -12.53 -1.69
CA LYS A 52 16.74 -13.44 -1.31
C LYS A 52 18.04 -12.71 -0.93
N THR A 53 18.21 -11.49 -1.37
CA THR A 53 19.39 -10.66 -1.04
C THR A 53 19.19 -9.82 0.22
N THR A 54 17.99 -9.77 0.75
CA THR A 54 17.62 -8.93 1.89
C THR A 54 18.05 -9.55 3.23
N VAL A 55 18.04 -8.74 4.28
CA VAL A 55 18.35 -9.20 5.65
C VAL A 55 17.31 -10.19 6.20
N TYR A 56 16.13 -10.27 5.61
CA TYR A 56 15.07 -11.21 5.98
C TYR A 56 14.99 -12.45 5.08
N ALA A 57 15.96 -12.66 4.20
CA ALA A 57 15.98 -13.80 3.27
C ALA A 57 15.78 -15.16 3.94
N SER A 58 16.36 -15.35 5.12
CA SER A 58 16.21 -16.59 5.90
C SER A 58 14.78 -16.81 6.43
N LEU A 59 13.96 -15.76 6.52
CA LEU A 59 12.59 -15.83 7.03
C LEU A 59 11.56 -16.14 5.95
N LEU A 60 11.91 -16.03 4.66
CA LEU A 60 10.96 -16.20 3.55
C LEU A 60 10.27 -17.58 3.54
N ASN A 61 10.91 -18.59 4.09
CA ASN A 61 10.37 -19.95 4.22
C ASN A 61 9.74 -20.24 5.57
N ASP A 62 9.76 -19.30 6.53
CA ASP A 62 9.12 -19.50 7.83
C ASP A 62 7.62 -19.17 7.72
N LEU A 63 6.78 -20.12 8.15
CA LEU A 63 5.31 -19.95 8.10
C LEU A 63 4.79 -18.78 8.96
N ARG A 64 5.59 -18.35 9.93
CA ARG A 64 5.27 -17.19 10.77
C ARG A 64 5.60 -15.86 10.11
N PHE A 65 6.40 -15.88 9.02
CA PHE A 65 6.72 -14.69 8.27
C PHE A 65 5.73 -14.53 7.12
N PRO A 66 4.81 -13.55 7.18
CA PRO A 66 3.67 -13.48 6.29
C PRO A 66 4.00 -12.94 4.89
N SER A 67 5.24 -12.55 4.64
CA SER A 67 5.66 -11.92 3.39
C SER A 67 6.53 -12.84 2.54
N ASP A 68 6.47 -12.65 1.24
CA ASP A 68 7.44 -13.19 0.28
C ASP A 68 8.45 -12.13 -0.19
N GLY A 69 8.38 -10.93 0.40
CA GLY A 69 9.25 -9.80 0.09
C GLY A 69 8.77 -8.94 -1.06
N THR A 70 7.66 -9.28 -1.70
CA THR A 70 7.06 -8.50 -2.79
C THR A 70 5.86 -7.69 -2.29
N ILE A 71 5.42 -6.75 -3.10
CA ILE A 71 4.16 -6.03 -2.89
C ILE A 71 3.12 -6.68 -3.81
N PRO A 72 2.03 -7.28 -3.28
CA PRO A 72 1.07 -8.00 -4.11
C PRO A 72 0.29 -7.09 -5.04
N ASP A 73 0.24 -7.44 -6.33
CA ASP A 73 -0.59 -6.78 -7.31
C ASP A 73 -2.08 -6.89 -6.97
N GLN A 74 -2.81 -5.84 -7.26
CA GLN A 74 -4.24 -5.74 -6.98
C GLN A 74 -5.05 -5.77 -8.29
N VAL A 75 -5.21 -6.96 -8.89
CA VAL A 75 -5.83 -7.12 -10.21
C VAL A 75 -7.30 -7.55 -10.19
N LYS A 76 -7.87 -7.82 -9.03
CA LYS A 76 -9.25 -8.34 -8.88
C LYS A 76 -10.18 -7.32 -8.23
N GLN A 77 -10.16 -6.09 -8.69
CA GLN A 77 -10.95 -5.00 -8.11
C GLN A 77 -12.21 -4.73 -8.95
N PHE A 78 -13.24 -5.55 -8.76
CA PHE A 78 -14.54 -5.38 -9.41
C PHE A 78 -15.45 -4.49 -8.57
N GLN A 79 -15.96 -3.43 -9.17
CA GLN A 79 -16.71 -2.35 -8.52
C GLN A 79 -18.08 -2.21 -9.17
N PRO A 80 -19.06 -3.09 -8.83
CA PRO A 80 -20.44 -2.93 -9.27
C PRO A 80 -21.05 -1.70 -8.61
N ARG A 81 -21.89 -1.00 -9.37
CA ARG A 81 -22.63 0.20 -8.94
C ARG A 81 -24.06 0.09 -9.41
N PHE A 82 -24.98 0.53 -8.57
CA PHE A 82 -26.39 0.57 -8.87
C PHE A 82 -26.99 1.83 -8.30
N GLY A 83 -27.85 2.48 -9.07
CA GLY A 83 -28.63 3.64 -8.66
C GLY A 83 -30.05 3.53 -9.18
N MET A 84 -30.97 4.11 -8.44
CA MET A 84 -32.38 4.23 -8.81
C MET A 84 -32.88 5.64 -8.48
N ALA A 85 -33.62 6.21 -9.40
CA ALA A 85 -34.39 7.43 -9.18
C ALA A 85 -35.85 7.15 -9.49
N TRP A 86 -36.73 7.43 -8.54
CA TRP A 86 -38.17 7.22 -8.65
C TRP A 86 -38.94 8.47 -8.35
N ASP A 87 -39.70 8.96 -9.33
CA ASP A 87 -40.71 9.99 -9.13
C ASP A 87 -41.98 9.37 -8.57
N ALA A 88 -42.16 9.47 -7.24
CA ALA A 88 -43.23 8.78 -6.51
C ALA A 88 -44.60 9.36 -6.84
N THR A 89 -44.70 10.65 -7.07
CA THR A 89 -46.00 11.36 -7.34
C THR A 89 -46.27 11.47 -8.86
N GLY A 90 -45.22 11.38 -9.70
CA GLY A 90 -45.35 11.51 -11.15
C GLY A 90 -45.45 12.96 -11.65
N ASP A 91 -45.37 13.94 -10.73
CA ASP A 91 -45.38 15.35 -11.06
C ASP A 91 -44.03 16.06 -10.80
N GLY A 92 -42.99 15.25 -10.53
CA GLY A 92 -41.62 15.69 -10.30
C GLY A 92 -41.41 16.36 -8.91
N LYS A 93 -42.41 16.40 -8.03
CA LYS A 93 -42.30 17.03 -6.71
C LYS A 93 -41.68 16.12 -5.65
N THR A 94 -41.89 14.80 -5.77
CA THR A 94 -41.37 13.84 -4.80
C THR A 94 -40.47 12.85 -5.52
N LEU A 95 -39.16 13.03 -5.35
CA LEU A 95 -38.16 12.16 -5.96
C LEU A 95 -37.43 11.36 -4.87
N VAL A 96 -37.54 10.04 -4.94
CA VAL A 96 -36.79 9.10 -4.11
C VAL A 96 -35.57 8.62 -4.89
N ARG A 97 -34.41 8.68 -4.27
CA ARG A 97 -33.17 8.18 -4.85
C ARG A 97 -32.55 7.16 -3.93
N ALA A 98 -32.06 6.07 -4.50
CA ALA A 98 -31.29 5.07 -3.78
C ALA A 98 -30.06 4.68 -4.62
N SER A 99 -28.95 4.44 -3.94
CA SER A 99 -27.75 3.93 -4.62
C SER A 99 -26.98 2.98 -3.74
N ALA A 100 -26.32 2.03 -4.38
CA ALA A 100 -25.40 1.10 -3.74
C ALA A 100 -24.18 0.89 -4.64
N GLY A 101 -23.02 0.67 -4.02
CA GLY A 101 -21.81 0.44 -4.81
C GLY A 101 -20.69 -0.17 -3.97
N VAL A 102 -19.79 -0.82 -4.69
CA VAL A 102 -18.52 -1.33 -4.17
C VAL A 102 -17.40 -0.48 -4.75
N TYR A 103 -16.47 -0.08 -3.89
CA TYR A 103 -15.31 0.72 -4.26
C TYR A 103 -14.06 0.13 -3.63
N TYR A 104 -12.93 0.30 -4.27
CA TYR A 104 -11.63 -0.04 -3.69
C TYR A 104 -10.84 1.24 -3.44
N ALA A 105 -10.20 1.30 -2.27
CA ALA A 105 -9.23 2.34 -2.00
C ALA A 105 -7.93 2.02 -2.74
N ARG A 106 -7.35 3.03 -3.36
CA ARG A 106 -6.05 2.92 -4.00
C ARG A 106 -4.96 2.76 -2.95
N GLN A 107 -4.01 1.86 -3.19
CA GLN A 107 -2.80 1.77 -2.38
C GLN A 107 -1.97 3.05 -2.54
N ASN A 108 -1.70 3.69 -1.42
CA ASN A 108 -0.90 4.91 -1.40
C ASN A 108 0.59 4.59 -1.61
N MET A 109 1.26 5.32 -2.50
CA MET A 109 2.71 5.17 -2.74
C MET A 109 3.54 5.33 -1.47
N LEU A 110 3.13 6.21 -0.55
CA LEU A 110 3.84 6.42 0.72
C LEU A 110 3.94 5.14 1.57
N SER A 111 2.91 4.29 1.55
CA SER A 111 2.97 2.99 2.23
C SER A 111 3.84 1.96 1.51
N GLN A 112 4.01 2.11 0.19
CA GLN A 112 4.87 1.22 -0.61
C GLN A 112 6.35 1.56 -0.44
N VAL A 113 6.70 2.86 -0.32
CA VAL A 113 8.08 3.33 -0.18
C VAL A 113 8.85 2.55 0.88
N GLY A 114 8.23 2.29 2.04
CA GLY A 114 8.87 1.55 3.12
C GLY A 114 9.27 0.13 2.73
N SER A 115 8.47 -0.56 1.92
CA SER A 115 8.78 -1.94 1.49
C SER A 115 9.79 -1.98 0.36
N VAL A 116 9.83 -0.95 -0.48
CA VAL A 116 10.82 -0.83 -1.54
C VAL A 116 12.18 -0.45 -0.98
N THR A 117 12.24 0.48 -0.04
CA THR A 117 13.49 1.09 0.44
C THR A 117 14.02 0.50 1.74
N THR A 118 13.14 0.21 2.72
CA THR A 118 13.53 -0.27 4.06
C THR A 118 13.63 -1.81 4.09
N ASN A 119 14.50 -2.34 3.26
CA ASN A 119 14.72 -3.78 3.05
C ASN A 119 16.02 -4.29 3.69
N GLY A 120 16.77 -3.41 4.38
CA GLY A 120 18.05 -3.72 5.01
C GLY A 120 19.24 -3.67 4.06
N ILE A 121 19.04 -3.38 2.77
CA ILE A 121 20.08 -3.18 1.74
C ILE A 121 20.13 -1.70 1.36
N GLN A 122 19.04 -1.17 0.80
CA GLN A 122 18.97 0.24 0.38
C GLN A 122 18.91 1.17 1.58
N GLN A 123 18.04 0.84 2.53
CA GLN A 123 17.94 1.56 3.80
C GLN A 123 17.93 0.58 4.95
N LYS A 124 18.78 0.81 5.93
CA LYS A 124 18.89 0.05 7.15
C LYS A 124 18.50 0.94 8.32
N SER A 125 17.50 0.51 9.10
CA SER A 125 17.12 1.16 10.36
C SER A 125 17.67 0.35 11.53
N ASP A 126 18.72 0.86 12.14
CA ASP A 126 19.32 0.22 13.31
C ASP A 126 18.72 0.84 14.58
N PHE A 127 18.00 0.04 15.34
CA PHE A 127 17.48 0.43 16.64
C PHE A 127 18.48 0.08 17.73
N ARG A 128 18.92 1.09 18.49
CA ARG A 128 19.85 0.91 19.58
C ARG A 128 19.13 1.14 20.91
N ASN A 129 19.40 0.27 21.88
CA ASN A 129 18.81 0.39 23.20
C ASN A 129 19.33 1.67 23.90
N THR A 130 18.47 2.31 24.71
CA THR A 130 18.78 3.48 25.54
C THR A 130 19.90 3.27 26.57
N ALA A 131 20.35 2.02 26.78
CA ALA A 131 21.60 1.72 27.51
C ALA A 131 22.85 2.30 26.83
N PHE A 132 22.70 2.91 25.68
CA PHE A 132 23.67 3.82 25.04
C PHE A 132 23.82 5.13 25.81
N THR A 133 24.15 5.04 27.06
CA THR A 133 24.33 6.21 27.92
C THR A 133 25.68 6.90 27.73
N ALA A 134 26.58 6.33 26.96
CA ALA A 134 27.85 6.99 26.65
C ALA A 134 27.61 7.98 25.50
N PHE A 135 27.41 9.26 25.82
CA PHE A 135 27.37 10.37 24.88
C PHE A 135 28.57 10.39 23.88
N ALA A 136 29.69 9.80 24.27
CA ALA A 136 30.88 9.65 23.44
C ALA A 136 30.65 8.83 22.15
N ASN A 137 29.59 8.00 22.10
CA ASN A 137 29.26 7.16 20.96
C ASN A 137 28.03 7.66 20.17
N MET A 138 27.51 8.83 20.52
CA MET A 138 26.43 9.42 19.74
C MET A 138 26.94 9.95 18.40
N PRO A 139 26.14 9.71 17.31
CA PRO A 139 26.47 10.28 16.01
C PRO A 139 26.51 11.80 16.10
N THR A 140 27.59 12.41 15.64
CA THR A 140 27.73 13.87 15.53
C THR A 140 27.92 14.24 14.08
N TRP A 141 27.24 15.30 13.65
CA TRP A 141 27.43 15.81 12.30
C TRP A 141 28.85 16.38 12.14
N PRO A 142 29.61 16.13 11.05
CA PRO A 142 29.23 15.32 9.86
C PRO A 142 29.51 13.81 10.00
N ASN A 143 30.13 13.34 11.08
CA ASN A 143 30.53 11.94 11.31
C ASN A 143 29.37 11.19 11.98
N LEU A 144 28.40 10.77 11.19
CA LEU A 144 27.17 10.17 11.69
C LEU A 144 27.40 8.79 12.33
N LEU A 145 28.31 7.99 11.82
CA LEU A 145 28.66 6.67 12.39
C LEU A 145 30.14 6.36 12.16
N PRO A 146 30.97 6.34 13.22
CA PRO A 146 32.33 5.83 13.06
C PRO A 146 32.33 4.35 12.69
N PRO A 147 33.29 3.87 11.90
CA PRO A 147 33.37 2.48 11.45
C PRO A 147 33.34 1.43 12.57
N SER A 148 33.87 1.78 13.75
CA SER A 148 33.84 0.93 14.93
C SER A 148 32.44 0.63 15.48
N VAL A 149 31.44 1.45 15.12
CA VAL A 149 30.06 1.33 15.58
C VAL A 149 29.20 0.54 14.58
N THR A 150 29.66 0.43 13.34
CA THR A 150 29.00 -0.34 12.28
C THR A 150 29.56 -1.75 12.12
N ALA A 151 30.65 -2.08 12.84
CA ALA A 151 31.26 -3.40 12.75
C ALA A 151 30.26 -4.49 13.24
N PRO A 152 30.12 -5.60 12.49
CA PRO A 152 29.27 -6.72 12.87
C PRO A 152 29.66 -7.25 14.26
N GLY A 153 28.66 -7.45 15.13
CA GLY A 153 28.86 -8.06 16.46
C GLY A 153 29.18 -7.08 17.58
N THR A 154 29.34 -5.79 17.33
CA THR A 154 29.67 -4.82 18.38
C THR A 154 28.48 -4.46 19.28
N PHE A 155 27.24 -4.63 18.75
CA PHE A 155 25.99 -4.38 19.49
C PHE A 155 24.86 -5.24 18.92
N PRO A 156 23.86 -5.63 19.73
CA PRO A 156 22.65 -6.21 19.20
C PRO A 156 21.92 -5.19 18.35
N LEU A 157 22.11 -5.26 17.03
CA LEU A 157 21.46 -4.42 16.06
C LEU A 157 20.14 -5.08 15.68
N PHE A 158 19.03 -4.45 16.04
CA PHE A 158 17.73 -4.81 15.51
C PHE A 158 17.51 -4.03 14.23
N THR A 159 17.61 -4.71 13.09
CA THR A 159 17.31 -4.11 11.80
C THR A 159 15.81 -4.17 11.58
N GLY A 160 15.17 -3.00 11.54
CA GLY A 160 13.77 -2.90 11.15
C GLY A 160 13.64 -2.99 9.63
N VAL A 161 12.74 -3.83 9.17
CA VAL A 161 12.34 -3.92 7.76
C VAL A 161 10.84 -3.67 7.63
N ARG A 162 10.41 -3.24 6.46
CA ARG A 162 9.00 -3.10 6.12
C ARG A 162 8.68 -4.01 4.96
N VAL A 163 7.68 -4.85 5.12
CA VAL A 163 7.25 -5.82 4.13
C VAL A 163 5.73 -5.84 4.06
N PHE A 164 5.19 -6.20 2.91
CA PHE A 164 3.76 -6.47 2.77
C PHE A 164 3.46 -7.93 3.09
N ASP A 165 2.30 -8.16 3.66
CA ASP A 165 1.73 -9.50 3.74
C ASP A 165 1.40 -9.99 2.31
N ARG A 166 1.75 -11.24 1.98
CA ARG A 166 1.42 -11.84 0.67
C ARG A 166 -0.08 -11.92 0.41
N ALA A 167 -0.91 -11.91 1.45
CA ALA A 167 -2.36 -11.89 1.36
C ALA A 167 -2.96 -10.47 1.40
N TYR A 168 -2.12 -9.43 1.34
CA TYR A 168 -2.58 -8.05 1.35
C TYR A 168 -3.57 -7.78 0.21
N LYS A 169 -4.62 -7.05 0.54
CA LYS A 169 -5.63 -6.58 -0.42
C LYS A 169 -5.99 -5.13 -0.13
N ASN A 170 -6.21 -4.37 -1.18
CA ASN A 170 -6.70 -3.00 -1.05
C ASN A 170 -8.02 -2.96 -0.27
N PRO A 171 -8.23 -1.98 0.61
CA PRO A 171 -9.48 -1.84 1.35
C PRO A 171 -10.67 -1.72 0.41
N ARG A 172 -11.72 -2.47 0.71
CA ARG A 172 -12.98 -2.47 -0.03
C ARG A 172 -14.05 -1.75 0.76
N ILE A 173 -14.73 -0.82 0.11
CA ILE A 173 -15.74 0.05 0.70
C ILE A 173 -17.09 -0.27 0.08
N TYR A 174 -18.09 -0.48 0.91
CA TYR A 174 -19.48 -0.62 0.51
C TYR A 174 -20.22 0.67 0.86
N THR A 175 -20.90 1.26 -0.10
CA THR A 175 -21.69 2.48 0.12
C THR A 175 -23.15 2.21 -0.17
N PHE A 176 -24.01 2.78 0.66
CA PHE A 176 -25.46 2.74 0.51
C PHE A 176 -26.00 4.13 0.84
N ASN A 177 -26.83 4.68 -0.03
CA ASN A 177 -27.48 5.97 0.16
C ASN A 177 -28.96 5.86 -0.23
N VAL A 178 -29.81 6.54 0.51
CA VAL A 178 -31.24 6.70 0.24
C VAL A 178 -31.63 8.14 0.41
#